data_b7f3adc471b26fdcebe9e0d87f98b6d0
#
_entry.id   b7f3adc471b26fdcebe9e0d87f98b6d0
#
_cell.length_a   1.000
_cell.length_b   1.000
_cell.length_c   1.000
_cell.angle_alpha   90.00
_cell.angle_beta   90.00
_cell.angle_gamma   90.00
#
_symmetry.space_group_name_H-M   'P 1'
#
loop_
_entity.id
_entity.type
_entity.pdbx_description
1 polymer ?
#
loop_
_entity_poly.entity_id
_entity_poly.type
_entity_poly.pdbx_seq_one_letter_code
_entity_poly.pdbx_strand_id
1 'polypeptide(L)' 'MVCSTCKIGTPEPATTTIMLERDGILVILKNVPARICDNCGERYFDSATTRQTLTEAESAFRDGAELEVKRFGLMAA' A
#
# COMPACT_ATOMS: atom_id res chain seq x y z
N MET A 1 -13.89 -4.07 -15.42
CA MET A 1 -14.42 -4.02 -14.03
C MET A 1 -14.75 -2.58 -13.69
N VAL A 2 -15.90 -2.38 -13.06
CA VAL A 2 -16.35 -1.04 -12.68
C VAL A 2 -16.00 -0.80 -11.21
N CYS A 3 -15.61 0.43 -10.89
CA CYS A 3 -15.32 0.80 -9.50
C CYS A 3 -16.56 0.58 -8.63
N SER A 4 -16.38 -0.12 -7.52
CA SER A 4 -17.51 -0.42 -6.61
C SER A 4 -17.92 0.78 -5.76
N THR A 5 -17.06 1.79 -5.66
CA THR A 5 -17.34 2.98 -4.85
C THR A 5 -18.13 4.03 -5.64
N CYS A 6 -17.63 4.48 -6.76
CA CYS A 6 -18.31 5.50 -7.55
C CYS A 6 -19.19 4.93 -8.66
N LYS A 7 -18.95 3.67 -9.05
CA LYS A 7 -19.72 2.93 -10.06
C LYS A 7 -19.68 3.53 -11.45
N ILE A 8 -18.75 4.46 -11.68
CA ILE A 8 -18.60 5.13 -12.97
C ILE A 8 -17.23 4.84 -13.57
N GLY A 9 -16.17 4.95 -12.76
CA GLY A 9 -14.81 4.77 -13.25
C GLY A 9 -14.39 3.31 -13.29
N THR A 10 -13.20 3.08 -13.84
CA THR A 10 -12.60 1.77 -13.97
C THR A 10 -11.27 1.75 -13.21
N PRO A 11 -11.04 0.75 -12.33
CA PRO A 11 -9.74 0.61 -11.66
C PRO A 11 -8.66 0.27 -12.69
N GLU A 12 -7.58 1.04 -12.68
CA GLU A 12 -6.45 0.88 -13.59
C GLU A 12 -5.21 0.49 -12.82
N PRO A 13 -4.33 -0.37 -13.38
CA PRO A 13 -3.07 -0.72 -12.71
C PRO A 13 -2.21 0.52 -12.48
N ALA A 14 -1.69 0.64 -11.24
CA ALA A 14 -0.87 1.78 -10.86
C ALA A 14 -0.05 1.42 -9.64
N THR A 15 0.75 2.39 -9.15
CA THR A 15 1.44 2.24 -7.87
C THR A 15 1.04 3.39 -6.96
N THR A 16 1.13 3.16 -5.66
CA THR A 16 0.76 4.17 -4.68
C THR A 16 1.68 4.07 -3.47
N THR A 17 1.59 5.07 -2.59
CA THR A 17 2.32 5.10 -1.33
C THR A 17 1.34 4.82 -0.20
N ILE A 18 1.73 3.92 0.71
CA ILE A 18 0.93 3.59 1.88
C ILE A 18 1.67 4.09 3.12
N MET A 19 0.94 4.74 4.02
CA MET A 19 1.47 5.19 5.31
C MET A 19 0.76 4.44 6.42
N LEU A 20 1.55 3.84 7.32
CA LEU A 20 1.04 3.08 8.45
C LEU A 20 1.67 3.62 9.72
N GLU A 21 0.87 3.80 10.77
CA GLU A 21 1.37 4.29 12.05
C GLU A 21 0.93 3.36 13.16
N ARG A 22 1.86 3.05 14.06
CA ARG A 22 1.59 2.23 15.24
C ARG A 22 2.53 2.68 16.35
N ASP A 23 1.96 3.03 17.50
CA ASP A 23 2.73 3.37 18.71
C ASP A 23 3.80 4.43 18.46
N GLY A 24 3.47 5.46 17.66
CA GLY A 24 4.39 6.53 17.35
C GLY A 24 5.40 6.23 16.26
N ILE A 25 5.35 5.03 15.68
CA ILE A 25 6.23 4.63 14.59
C ILE A 25 5.49 4.80 13.27
N LEU A 26 6.09 5.53 12.33
CA LEU A 26 5.51 5.77 11.02
C LEU A 26 6.28 4.97 9.97
N VAL A 27 5.58 4.15 9.20
CA VAL A 27 6.15 3.38 8.11
C VAL A 27 5.54 3.84 6.80
N ILE A 28 6.39 4.20 5.85
CA ILE A 28 5.96 4.63 4.52
C ILE A 28 6.44 3.57 3.52
N LEU A 29 5.50 2.98 2.79
CA LEU A 29 5.81 2.00 1.75
C LEU A 29 5.53 2.63 0.40
N LYS A 30 6.56 2.70 -0.44
CA LYS A 30 6.48 3.31 -1.76
C LYS A 30 6.35 2.26 -2.85
N ASN A 31 5.75 2.65 -3.97
CA ASN A 31 5.62 1.80 -5.16
C ASN A 31 4.83 0.53 -4.88
N VAL A 32 3.78 0.64 -4.07
CA VAL A 32 2.90 -0.50 -3.80
C VAL A 32 1.95 -0.69 -4.98
N PRO A 33 1.92 -1.89 -5.58
CA PRO A 33 1.00 -2.14 -6.69
C PRO A 33 -0.45 -2.00 -6.25
N ALA A 34 -1.25 -1.32 -7.05
CA ALA A 34 -2.65 -1.09 -6.75
C ALA A 34 -3.43 -0.92 -8.04
N ARG A 35 -4.74 -0.97 -7.94
CA ARG A 35 -5.62 -0.52 -9.00
C ARG A 35 -6.31 0.73 -8.49
N ILE A 36 -6.22 1.80 -9.25
CA ILE A 36 -6.76 3.08 -8.85
C ILE A 36 -7.86 3.48 -9.82
N CYS A 37 -9.03 3.79 -9.28
CA CYS A 37 -10.16 4.23 -10.09
C CYS A 37 -9.81 5.53 -10.80
N ASP A 38 -10.06 5.58 -12.11
CA ASP A 38 -9.74 6.75 -12.92
C ASP A 38 -10.70 7.91 -12.68
N ASN A 39 -11.77 7.70 -11.95
CA ASN A 39 -12.76 8.73 -11.66
C ASN A 39 -12.69 9.25 -10.22
N CYS A 40 -12.80 8.36 -9.23
CA CYS A 40 -12.85 8.79 -7.83
C CYS A 40 -11.53 8.62 -7.08
N GLY A 41 -10.53 7.98 -7.66
CA GLY A 41 -9.24 7.79 -7.03
C GLY A 41 -9.20 6.68 -5.98
N GLU A 42 -10.28 5.91 -5.83
CA GLU A 42 -10.31 4.79 -4.89
C GLU A 42 -9.22 3.77 -5.24
N ARG A 43 -8.54 3.26 -4.21
CA ARG A 43 -7.43 2.32 -4.39
C ARG A 43 -7.87 0.92 -4.00
N TYR A 44 -7.50 -0.05 -4.83
CA TYR A 44 -7.82 -1.45 -4.61
C TYR A 44 -6.52 -2.26 -4.60
N PHE A 45 -6.38 -3.13 -3.60
CA PHE A 45 -5.21 -3.99 -3.46
C PHE A 45 -5.67 -5.45 -3.48
N ASP A 46 -4.86 -6.32 -4.12
CA ASP A 46 -5.16 -7.75 -4.05
C ASP A 46 -4.69 -8.31 -2.70
N SER A 47 -5.09 -9.55 -2.41
CA SER A 47 -4.78 -10.15 -1.10
C SER A 47 -3.28 -10.41 -0.92
N ALA A 48 -2.57 -10.74 -2.01
CA ALA A 48 -1.13 -10.97 -1.93
C ALA A 48 -0.40 -9.68 -1.60
N THR A 49 -0.78 -8.58 -2.26
CA THR A 49 -0.18 -7.26 -2.00
C THR A 49 -0.47 -6.82 -0.57
N THR A 50 -1.71 -6.98 -0.12
CA THR A 50 -2.09 -6.62 1.25
C THR A 50 -1.27 -7.40 2.27
N ARG A 51 -1.11 -8.69 2.06
CA ARG A 51 -0.35 -9.54 2.97
C ARG A 51 1.12 -9.13 3.02
N GLN A 52 1.72 -8.86 1.87
CA GLN A 52 3.12 -8.43 1.82
C GLN A 52 3.31 -7.06 2.46
N THR A 53 2.37 -6.15 2.25
CA THR A 53 2.39 -4.83 2.87
C THR A 53 2.40 -4.95 4.40
N LEU A 54 1.53 -5.79 4.95
CA LEU A 54 1.48 -6.00 6.39
C LEU A 54 2.76 -6.65 6.91
N THR A 55 3.34 -7.60 6.17
CA THR A 55 4.57 -8.24 6.56
C THR A 55 5.73 -7.24 6.62
N GLU A 56 5.84 -6.39 5.62
CA GLU A 56 6.90 -5.37 5.58
C GLU A 56 6.71 -4.35 6.69
N ALA A 57 5.47 -3.94 6.95
CA ALA A 57 5.17 -3.00 8.03
C ALA A 57 5.49 -3.59 9.39
N GLU A 58 5.13 -4.85 9.63
CA GLU A 58 5.42 -5.54 10.89
C GLU A 58 6.93 -5.60 11.15
N SER A 59 7.71 -5.89 10.12
CA SER A 59 9.16 -5.93 10.23
C SER A 59 9.70 -4.56 10.64
N ALA A 60 9.20 -3.49 10.02
CA ALA A 60 9.64 -2.14 10.34
C ALA A 60 9.26 -1.74 11.77
N PHE A 61 8.04 -2.07 12.22
CA PHE A 61 7.62 -1.79 13.58
C PHE A 61 8.46 -2.56 14.60
N ARG A 62 8.85 -3.78 14.26
CA ARG A 62 9.67 -4.60 15.14
C ARG A 62 11.07 -4.01 15.29
N ASP A 63 11.59 -3.38 14.25
CA ASP A 63 12.92 -2.76 14.29
C ASP A 63 12.95 -1.51 15.17
N GLY A 64 11.80 -0.93 15.50
CA GLY A 64 11.70 0.16 16.46
C GLY A 64 12.12 1.53 15.96
N ALA A 65 12.31 1.72 14.65
CA ALA A 65 12.61 3.03 14.10
C ALA A 65 11.39 3.93 14.18
N GLU A 66 11.58 5.22 14.52
CA GLU A 66 10.47 6.15 14.59
C GLU A 66 9.87 6.43 13.22
N LEU A 67 10.70 6.42 12.19
CA LEU A 67 10.29 6.65 10.82
C LEU A 67 11.04 5.68 9.92
N GLU A 68 10.30 4.91 9.12
CA GLU A 68 10.88 3.98 8.18
C GLU A 68 10.26 4.21 6.81
N VAL A 69 11.10 4.38 5.80
CA VAL A 69 10.64 4.49 4.41
C VAL A 69 11.17 3.28 3.65
N LYS A 70 10.27 2.48 3.11
CA LYS A 70 10.62 1.27 2.37
C LYS A 70 10.00 1.30 0.99
N ARG A 71 10.61 0.59 0.06
CA ARG A 71 10.07 0.41 -1.28
C ARG A 71 9.54 -1.00 -1.39
N PHE A 72 8.27 -1.10 -1.78
CA PHE A 72 7.60 -2.40 -1.90
C PHE A 72 8.36 -3.31 -2.87
N GLY A 73 8.53 -4.55 -2.48
CA GLY A 73 9.15 -5.55 -3.34
C GLY A 73 10.66 -5.61 -3.30
N LEU A 74 11.36 -4.55 -2.90
CA LEU A 74 12.82 -4.56 -2.84
C LEU A 74 13.34 -5.47 -1.73
N MET A 75 12.56 -5.65 -0.70
CA MET A 75 12.95 -6.48 0.44
C MET A 75 12.99 -7.97 0.11
N ALA A 76 12.33 -8.34 -0.98
CA ALA A 76 12.27 -9.75 -1.40
C ALA A 76 13.49 -10.15 -2.24
N ALA A 77 14.32 -9.21 -2.60
CA ALA A 77 15.49 -9.50 -3.42
C ALA A 77 16.63 -10.10 -2.61
#